data_6853cb8cbcea08720e47f67f6d936d69
#
_entry.id   6853cb8cbcea08720e47f67f6d936d69
#
_cell.length_a   1.000
_cell.length_b   1.000
_cell.length_c   1.000
_cell.angle_alpha   90.00
_cell.angle_beta   90.00
_cell.angle_gamma   90.00
#
_symmetry.space_group_name_H-M   'P 1'
#
loop_
_entity.id
_entity.type
_entity.pdbx_description
1 polymer ?
#
loop_
_entity_poly.entity_id
_entity_poly.type
_entity_poly.pdbx_seq_one_letter_code
_entity_poly.pdbx_strand_id
1 'polypeptide(L)'
;MKPDSEKLTHVDEDGKAQMVDVGCKEDTNRSATASGKVFMGVETIEALKKQELKKGDVLGVARVAGIQAAKKTSDLIPLCHPLVINFVSVDFKIKERHVEIEATVKTFGKTGVEMEALTACSATALTIYDMCKAVDKSITIEEVKLVEKTGGKSGNWYRS
;
A
#
# COMPACT_ATOMS: atom_id res chain seq x y z
N MET A 1 20.43 30.03 16.44
CA MET A 1 19.17 29.86 15.68
C MET A 1 18.74 28.42 15.85
N LYS A 2 17.63 28.16 16.51
CA LYS A 2 17.04 26.82 16.56
C LYS A 2 16.56 26.46 15.15
N PRO A 3 16.76 25.22 14.66
CA PRO A 3 16.17 24.81 13.39
C PRO A 3 14.64 24.91 13.53
N ASP A 4 13.98 25.36 12.46
CA ASP A 4 12.53 25.44 12.37
C ASP A 4 11.93 24.13 12.89
N SER A 5 11.18 24.24 13.99
CA SER A 5 10.40 23.13 14.50
C SER A 5 9.47 22.69 13.37
N GLU A 6 9.61 21.45 12.92
CA GLU A 6 8.66 20.82 12.01
C GLU A 6 7.26 21.01 12.62
N LYS A 7 6.49 21.95 12.08
CA LYS A 7 5.09 22.12 12.46
C LYS A 7 4.38 20.82 12.14
N LEU A 8 3.84 20.16 13.17
CA LEU A 8 2.95 19.02 12.98
C LEU A 8 1.79 19.46 12.05
N THR A 9 1.71 18.88 10.88
CA THR A 9 0.78 19.34 9.82
C THR A 9 -0.65 18.84 10.00
N HIS A 10 -0.86 17.86 10.89
CA HIS A 10 -2.16 17.22 11.15
C HIS A 10 -2.79 17.59 12.49
N VAL A 11 -2.33 18.68 13.10
CA VAL A 11 -2.93 19.24 14.32
C VAL A 11 -3.08 20.76 14.17
N ASP A 12 -4.15 21.31 14.72
CA ASP A 12 -4.36 22.74 14.83
C ASP A 12 -3.55 23.37 15.99
N GLU A 13 -3.71 24.66 16.21
CA GLU A 13 -3.02 25.40 17.29
C GLU A 13 -3.41 24.90 18.69
N ASP A 14 -4.58 24.31 18.83
CA ASP A 14 -5.09 23.70 20.06
C ASP A 14 -4.70 22.22 20.24
N GLY A 15 -3.94 21.63 19.29
CA GLY A 15 -3.52 20.23 19.32
C GLY A 15 -4.60 19.23 18.85
N LYS A 16 -5.68 19.70 18.24
CA LYS A 16 -6.74 18.83 17.70
C LYS A 16 -6.38 18.34 16.32
N ALA A 17 -6.73 17.08 16.03
CA ALA A 17 -6.51 16.48 14.72
C ALA A 17 -7.28 17.22 13.63
N GLN A 18 -6.58 17.55 12.55
CA GLN A 18 -7.18 18.15 11.35
C GLN A 18 -6.53 17.60 10.08
N MET A 19 -7.30 17.56 9.01
CA MET A 19 -6.79 17.23 7.68
C MET A 19 -6.02 18.42 7.12
N VAL A 20 -4.86 18.19 6.49
CA VAL A 20 -4.04 19.27 5.90
C VAL A 20 -4.79 19.94 4.76
N ASP A 21 -4.84 21.28 4.77
CA ASP A 21 -5.37 22.05 3.63
C ASP A 21 -4.40 21.96 2.44
N VAL A 22 -4.86 21.39 1.35
CA VAL A 22 -4.13 21.28 0.08
C VAL A 22 -4.71 22.20 -1.00
N GLY A 23 -5.67 23.05 -0.67
CA GLY A 23 -6.38 23.92 -1.62
C GLY A 23 -5.46 24.77 -2.48
N CYS A 24 -4.42 25.33 -1.88
CA CYS A 24 -3.45 26.22 -2.56
C CYS A 24 -2.31 25.48 -3.28
N LYS A 25 -2.26 24.13 -3.24
CA LYS A 25 -1.22 23.38 -3.95
C LYS A 25 -1.61 23.16 -5.40
N GLU A 26 -0.61 23.14 -6.27
CA GLU A 26 -0.79 22.79 -7.68
C GLU A 26 -0.93 21.28 -7.85
N ASP A 27 -1.70 20.89 -8.87
CA ASP A 27 -1.78 19.50 -9.30
C ASP A 27 -0.47 19.10 -10.00
N THR A 28 0.10 17.98 -9.59
CA THR A 28 1.32 17.41 -10.18
C THR A 28 1.17 15.91 -10.36
N ASN A 29 1.94 15.33 -11.28
CA ASN A 29 2.05 13.88 -11.40
C ASN A 29 2.75 13.33 -10.15
N ARG A 30 2.13 12.33 -9.53
CA ARG A 30 2.64 11.67 -8.33
C ARG A 30 2.55 10.17 -8.45
N SER A 31 3.57 9.50 -7.95
CA SER A 31 3.61 8.04 -7.89
C SER A 31 4.15 7.60 -6.54
N ALA A 32 3.67 6.47 -6.06
CA ALA A 32 4.25 5.79 -4.90
C ALA A 32 4.21 4.28 -5.11
N THR A 33 5.25 3.60 -4.65
CA THR A 33 5.35 2.15 -4.66
C THR A 33 5.59 1.65 -3.24
N ALA A 34 4.77 0.70 -2.80
CA ALA A 34 4.93 -0.02 -1.55
C ALA A 34 5.24 -1.49 -1.82
N SER A 35 5.98 -2.12 -0.94
CA SER A 35 6.25 -3.55 -0.97
C SER A 35 5.88 -4.23 0.34
N GLY A 36 5.67 -5.54 0.28
CA GLY A 36 5.42 -6.38 1.45
C GLY A 36 5.74 -7.84 1.13
N LYS A 37 5.81 -8.67 2.18
CA LYS A 37 6.07 -10.10 2.05
C LYS A 37 5.04 -10.89 2.83
N VAL A 38 4.57 -12.00 2.27
CA VAL A 38 3.71 -12.97 2.94
C VAL A 38 4.48 -14.28 3.01
N PHE A 39 4.99 -14.61 4.19
CA PHE A 39 5.71 -15.87 4.44
C PHE A 39 4.74 -17.00 4.71
N MET A 40 5.05 -18.17 4.18
CA MET A 40 4.23 -19.39 4.35
C MET A 40 5.07 -20.64 4.13
N GLY A 41 4.54 -21.80 4.49
CA GLY A 41 5.19 -23.08 4.28
C GLY A 41 5.43 -23.38 2.79
N VAL A 42 6.50 -24.15 2.51
CA VAL A 42 6.86 -24.54 1.14
C VAL A 42 5.71 -25.26 0.44
N GLU A 43 4.99 -26.12 1.15
CA GLU A 43 3.82 -26.86 0.61
C GLU A 43 2.70 -25.91 0.18
N THR A 44 2.47 -24.84 0.97
CA THR A 44 1.47 -23.81 0.65
C THR A 44 1.89 -23.01 -0.59
N ILE A 45 3.18 -22.67 -0.72
CA ILE A 45 3.74 -22.02 -1.92
C ILE A 45 3.55 -22.91 -3.15
N GLU A 46 3.83 -24.21 -3.05
CA GLU A 46 3.65 -25.13 -4.18
C GLU A 46 2.17 -25.27 -4.59
N ALA A 47 1.26 -25.39 -3.61
CA ALA A 47 -0.18 -25.41 -3.88
C ALA A 47 -0.67 -24.09 -4.53
N LEU A 48 -0.12 -22.94 -4.10
CA LEU A 48 -0.42 -21.65 -4.69
C LEU A 48 0.05 -21.55 -6.15
N LYS A 49 1.28 -22.00 -6.45
CA LYS A 49 1.82 -22.05 -7.82
C LYS A 49 0.99 -22.92 -8.76
N LYS A 50 0.52 -24.05 -8.26
CA LYS A 50 -0.29 -25.03 -9.02
C LYS A 50 -1.78 -24.66 -9.09
N GLN A 51 -2.20 -23.60 -8.41
CA GLN A 51 -3.61 -23.20 -8.26
C GLN A 51 -4.50 -24.32 -7.65
N GLU A 52 -3.94 -25.14 -6.77
CA GLU A 52 -4.62 -26.25 -6.12
C GLU A 52 -5.32 -25.87 -4.80
N LEU A 53 -5.28 -24.57 -4.43
CA LEU A 53 -5.95 -24.08 -3.24
C LEU A 53 -7.48 -24.06 -3.43
N LYS A 54 -8.23 -24.52 -2.42
CA LYS A 54 -9.70 -24.66 -2.49
C LYS A 54 -10.45 -23.35 -2.80
N LYS A 55 -9.86 -22.20 -2.50
CA LYS A 55 -10.45 -20.87 -2.75
C LYS A 55 -10.15 -20.31 -4.16
N GLY A 56 -9.50 -21.08 -5.03
CA GLY A 56 -9.23 -20.72 -6.42
C GLY A 56 -8.01 -19.82 -6.60
N ASP A 57 -8.08 -18.87 -7.54
CA ASP A 57 -6.97 -17.97 -7.91
C ASP A 57 -6.68 -16.93 -6.82
N VAL A 58 -5.80 -17.32 -5.89
CA VAL A 58 -5.41 -16.49 -4.74
C VAL A 58 -4.80 -15.15 -5.19
N LEU A 59 -3.86 -15.17 -6.13
CA LEU A 59 -3.15 -13.96 -6.53
C LEU A 59 -4.03 -13.03 -7.36
N GLY A 60 -4.91 -13.58 -8.19
CA GLY A 60 -5.90 -12.78 -8.93
C GLY A 60 -6.85 -12.06 -8.00
N VAL A 61 -7.43 -12.76 -7.03
CA VAL A 61 -8.32 -12.15 -6.03
C VAL A 61 -7.58 -11.13 -5.17
N ALA A 62 -6.37 -11.43 -4.72
CA ALA A 62 -5.55 -10.52 -3.92
C ALA A 62 -5.19 -9.23 -4.69
N ARG A 63 -4.88 -9.34 -5.99
CA ARG A 63 -4.65 -8.19 -6.86
C ARG A 63 -5.86 -7.27 -6.92
N VAL A 64 -7.04 -7.82 -7.16
CA VAL A 64 -8.28 -7.04 -7.21
C VAL A 64 -8.56 -6.37 -5.87
N ALA A 65 -8.36 -7.08 -4.75
CA ALA A 65 -8.52 -6.53 -3.41
C ALA A 65 -7.58 -5.35 -3.16
N GLY A 66 -6.30 -5.45 -3.56
CA GLY A 66 -5.33 -4.36 -3.46
C GLY A 66 -5.74 -3.13 -4.28
N ILE A 67 -6.17 -3.34 -5.53
CA ILE A 67 -6.67 -2.25 -6.38
C ILE A 67 -7.89 -1.57 -5.76
N GLN A 68 -8.82 -2.33 -5.23
CA GLN A 68 -10.00 -1.78 -4.55
C GLN A 68 -9.63 -1.00 -3.29
N ALA A 69 -8.68 -1.52 -2.51
CA ALA A 69 -8.24 -0.88 -1.26
C ALA A 69 -7.56 0.47 -1.52
N ALA A 70 -6.72 0.58 -2.56
CA ALA A 70 -6.14 1.87 -2.97
C ALA A 70 -7.22 2.94 -3.18
N LYS A 71 -8.32 2.59 -3.85
CA LYS A 71 -9.44 3.50 -4.14
C LYS A 71 -10.29 3.86 -2.92
N LYS A 72 -10.14 3.14 -1.81
CA LYS A 72 -10.87 3.34 -0.55
C LYS A 72 -9.99 3.81 0.61
N THR A 73 -8.78 4.26 0.34
CA THR A 73 -7.83 4.65 1.39
C THR A 73 -8.39 5.73 2.29
N SER A 74 -9.05 6.76 1.75
CA SER A 74 -9.66 7.82 2.55
C SER A 74 -10.82 7.36 3.45
N ASP A 75 -11.48 6.24 3.11
CA ASP A 75 -12.51 5.65 3.96
C ASP A 75 -11.91 4.91 5.18
N LEU A 76 -10.65 4.47 5.07
CA LEU A 76 -9.94 3.69 6.09
C LEU A 76 -9.02 4.53 6.96
N ILE A 77 -8.39 5.55 6.37
CA ILE A 77 -7.38 6.39 7.04
C ILE A 77 -7.94 7.78 7.24
N PRO A 78 -8.25 8.17 8.49
CA PRO A 78 -9.12 9.32 8.80
C PRO A 78 -8.68 10.67 8.21
N LEU A 79 -7.37 10.93 8.14
CA LEU A 79 -6.84 12.21 7.68
C LEU A 79 -6.32 12.20 6.24
N CYS A 80 -6.56 11.12 5.50
CA CYS A 80 -6.25 11.05 4.08
C CYS A 80 -7.32 11.76 3.24
N HIS A 81 -6.88 12.52 2.25
CA HIS A 81 -7.77 13.14 1.27
C HIS A 81 -8.35 12.08 0.33
N PRO A 82 -9.62 12.21 -0.09
CA PRO A 82 -10.14 11.42 -1.20
C PRO A 82 -9.46 11.87 -2.50
N LEU A 83 -8.81 10.93 -3.19
CA LEU A 83 -8.04 11.20 -4.40
C LEU A 83 -8.64 10.51 -5.62
N VAL A 84 -8.54 11.17 -6.77
CA VAL A 84 -8.78 10.54 -8.07
C VAL A 84 -7.55 9.73 -8.43
N ILE A 85 -7.66 8.41 -8.40
CA ILE A 85 -6.58 7.49 -8.73
C ILE A 85 -6.57 7.26 -10.24
N ASN A 86 -5.44 7.52 -10.90
CA ASN A 86 -5.28 7.32 -12.34
C ASN A 86 -4.78 5.90 -12.68
N PHE A 87 -4.00 5.29 -11.78
CA PHE A 87 -3.41 3.98 -12.03
C PHE A 87 -3.11 3.25 -10.73
N VAL A 88 -3.37 1.95 -10.72
CA VAL A 88 -2.93 1.01 -9.67
C VAL A 88 -2.44 -0.27 -10.33
N SER A 89 -1.24 -0.72 -9.98
CA SER A 89 -0.78 -2.09 -10.26
C SER A 89 -0.43 -2.80 -8.96
N VAL A 90 -0.64 -4.11 -8.96
CA VAL A 90 -0.19 -5.01 -7.90
C VAL A 90 0.47 -6.19 -8.56
N ASP A 91 1.75 -6.36 -8.30
CA ASP A 91 2.58 -7.39 -8.90
C ASP A 91 3.15 -8.33 -7.82
N PHE A 92 3.44 -9.56 -8.22
CA PHE A 92 3.88 -10.63 -7.32
C PHE A 92 5.16 -11.27 -7.82
N LYS A 93 6.03 -11.64 -6.86
CA LYS A 93 7.16 -12.56 -7.10
C LYS A 93 7.05 -13.70 -6.08
N ILE A 94 6.82 -14.91 -6.58
CA ILE A 94 6.73 -16.09 -5.73
C ILE A 94 8.13 -16.63 -5.51
N LYS A 95 8.54 -16.69 -4.24
CA LYS A 95 9.80 -17.27 -3.77
C LYS A 95 9.55 -18.64 -3.17
N GLU A 96 10.59 -19.25 -2.62
CA GLU A 96 10.51 -20.59 -2.01
C GLU A 96 9.60 -20.61 -0.76
N ARG A 97 9.63 -19.55 0.05
CA ARG A 97 8.95 -19.48 1.35
C ARG A 97 8.09 -18.22 1.55
N HIS A 98 7.96 -17.39 0.54
CA HIS A 98 7.13 -16.19 0.62
C HIS A 98 6.69 -15.70 -0.76
N VAL A 99 5.65 -14.89 -0.76
CA VAL A 99 5.22 -14.08 -1.89
C VAL A 99 5.64 -12.64 -1.62
N GLU A 100 6.43 -12.06 -2.51
CA GLU A 100 6.70 -10.62 -2.53
C GLU A 100 5.56 -9.91 -3.25
N ILE A 101 5.11 -8.81 -2.67
CA ILE A 101 4.08 -7.94 -3.23
C ILE A 101 4.72 -6.60 -3.54
N GLU A 102 4.40 -6.04 -4.69
CA GLU A 102 4.73 -4.68 -5.06
C GLU A 102 3.46 -3.98 -5.56
N ALA A 103 3.07 -2.88 -4.92
CA ALA A 103 1.89 -2.10 -5.26
C ALA A 103 2.29 -0.69 -5.65
N THR A 104 1.98 -0.28 -6.89
CA THR A 104 2.25 1.07 -7.40
C THR A 104 0.96 1.80 -7.67
N VAL A 105 0.86 3.04 -7.18
CA VAL A 105 -0.28 3.93 -7.39
C VAL A 105 0.19 5.23 -8.02
N LYS A 106 -0.59 5.75 -8.97
CA LYS A 106 -0.32 7.05 -9.62
C LYS A 106 -1.57 7.92 -9.63
N THR A 107 -1.35 9.22 -9.46
CA THR A 107 -2.38 10.24 -9.56
C THR A 107 -1.81 11.52 -10.17
N PHE A 108 -2.69 12.37 -10.66
CA PHE A 108 -2.42 13.77 -10.95
C PHE A 108 -3.23 14.58 -9.95
N GLY A 109 -2.56 15.23 -8.98
CA GLY A 109 -3.26 15.87 -7.87
C GLY A 109 -2.36 16.60 -6.88
N LYS A 110 -2.96 17.10 -5.83
CA LYS A 110 -2.37 18.03 -4.86
C LYS A 110 -1.60 17.36 -3.71
N THR A 111 -1.80 16.07 -3.49
CA THR A 111 -1.11 15.31 -2.43
C THR A 111 -0.57 13.99 -2.95
N GLY A 112 0.35 13.37 -2.20
CA GLY A 112 0.97 12.10 -2.55
C GLY A 112 0.02 10.92 -2.40
N VAL A 113 0.42 9.78 -2.94
CA VAL A 113 -0.34 8.51 -2.95
C VAL A 113 0.37 7.40 -2.17
N GLU A 114 1.20 7.80 -1.21
CA GLU A 114 1.94 6.85 -0.37
C GLU A 114 1.00 5.95 0.43
N MET A 115 -0.07 6.53 1.00
CA MET A 115 -1.05 5.77 1.79
C MET A 115 -1.87 4.83 0.91
N GLU A 116 -2.21 5.23 -0.30
CA GLU A 116 -2.89 4.40 -1.28
C GLU A 116 -2.05 3.18 -1.66
N ALA A 117 -0.75 3.36 -1.88
CA ALA A 117 0.18 2.26 -2.18
C ALA A 117 0.34 1.30 -0.99
N LEU A 118 0.51 1.83 0.23
CA LEU A 118 0.60 1.03 1.46
C LEU A 118 -0.70 0.28 1.74
N THR A 119 -1.85 0.91 1.56
CA THR A 119 -3.17 0.28 1.75
C THR A 119 -3.40 -0.83 0.73
N ALA A 120 -3.04 -0.60 -0.54
CA ALA A 120 -3.09 -1.63 -1.58
C ALA A 120 -2.24 -2.85 -1.22
N CYS A 121 -0.98 -2.63 -0.84
CA CYS A 121 -0.06 -3.70 -0.44
C CYS A 121 -0.59 -4.48 0.76
N SER A 122 -1.08 -3.79 1.80
CA SER A 122 -1.60 -4.40 3.02
C SER A 122 -2.85 -5.24 2.76
N ALA A 123 -3.81 -4.73 1.99
CA ALA A 123 -5.03 -5.45 1.65
C ALA A 123 -4.74 -6.67 0.77
N THR A 124 -3.77 -6.57 -0.13
CA THR A 124 -3.28 -7.69 -0.94
C THR A 124 -2.72 -8.79 -0.03
N ALA A 125 -1.85 -8.44 0.91
CA ALA A 125 -1.25 -9.38 1.86
C ALA A 125 -2.31 -10.05 2.75
N LEU A 126 -3.25 -9.28 3.28
CA LEU A 126 -4.37 -9.80 4.07
C LEU A 126 -5.26 -10.75 3.26
N THR A 127 -5.45 -10.50 1.97
CA THR A 127 -6.25 -11.37 1.10
C THR A 127 -5.53 -12.68 0.83
N ILE A 128 -4.22 -12.66 0.58
CA ILE A 128 -3.41 -13.88 0.47
C ILE A 128 -3.53 -14.69 1.76
N TYR A 129 -3.36 -14.04 2.92
CA TYR A 129 -3.51 -14.69 4.23
C TYR A 129 -4.89 -15.36 4.37
N ASP A 130 -5.97 -14.63 4.12
CA ASP A 130 -7.34 -15.17 4.25
C ASP A 130 -7.57 -16.37 3.34
N MET A 131 -7.07 -16.33 2.12
CA MET A 131 -7.27 -17.41 1.16
C MET A 131 -6.42 -18.65 1.44
N CYS A 132 -5.29 -18.51 2.13
CA CYS A 132 -4.37 -19.61 2.44
C CYS A 132 -4.49 -20.14 3.88
N LYS A 133 -5.05 -19.39 4.82
CA LYS A 133 -5.09 -19.73 6.26
C LYS A 133 -5.73 -21.08 6.61
N ALA A 134 -6.57 -21.61 5.72
CA ALA A 134 -7.21 -22.91 5.95
C ALA A 134 -6.21 -24.09 5.83
N VAL A 135 -5.13 -23.91 5.06
CA VAL A 135 -4.10 -24.92 4.82
C VAL A 135 -2.80 -24.63 5.59
N ASP A 136 -2.56 -23.38 5.93
CA ASP A 136 -1.36 -22.96 6.65
C ASP A 136 -1.70 -21.89 7.68
N LYS A 137 -1.54 -22.19 8.96
CA LYS A 137 -1.76 -21.27 10.07
C LYS A 137 -0.51 -20.48 10.48
N SER A 138 0.64 -20.83 9.93
CA SER A 138 1.92 -20.18 10.25
C SER A 138 2.23 -18.94 9.40
N ILE A 139 1.33 -18.55 8.52
CA ILE A 139 1.49 -17.40 7.62
C ILE A 139 1.75 -16.12 8.42
N THR A 140 2.77 -15.36 8.02
CA THR A 140 3.06 -14.04 8.55
C THR A 140 3.08 -13.01 7.42
N ILE A 141 2.68 -11.78 7.75
CA ILE A 141 2.79 -10.61 6.86
C ILE A 141 3.91 -9.75 7.42
N GLU A 142 4.91 -9.48 6.60
CA GLU A 142 6.11 -8.80 7.04
C GLU A 142 6.55 -7.72 6.04
N GLU A 143 7.40 -6.81 6.49
CA GLU A 143 8.07 -5.81 5.68
C GLU A 143 7.15 -4.94 4.80
N VAL A 144 5.93 -4.65 5.25
CA VAL A 144 5.10 -3.68 4.55
C VAL A 144 5.72 -2.30 4.70
N LYS A 145 6.16 -1.72 3.58
CA LYS A 145 6.93 -0.47 3.56
C LYS A 145 6.78 0.29 2.26
N LEU A 146 6.93 1.61 2.35
CA LEU A 146 7.10 2.45 1.17
C LEU A 146 8.49 2.20 0.57
N VAL A 147 8.58 1.99 -0.73
CA VAL A 147 9.83 1.76 -1.48
C VAL A 147 10.29 3.03 -2.17
N GLU A 148 9.36 3.70 -2.82
CA GLU A 148 9.64 4.96 -3.51
C GLU A 148 8.42 5.86 -3.55
N LYS A 149 8.68 7.14 -3.72
CA LYS A 149 7.67 8.10 -4.14
C LYS A 149 8.28 9.14 -5.07
N THR A 150 7.48 9.64 -5.99
CA THR A 150 7.90 10.69 -6.93
C THR A 150 6.87 11.80 -7.03
N GLY A 151 7.35 12.98 -7.37
CA GLY A 151 6.52 14.17 -7.58
C GLY A 151 6.23 14.99 -6.32
N GLY A 152 5.59 16.14 -6.56
CA GLY A 152 5.25 17.10 -5.52
C GLY A 152 6.44 17.95 -5.03
N LYS A 153 6.17 18.84 -4.06
CA LYS A 153 7.14 19.81 -3.55
C LYS A 153 8.34 19.15 -2.85
N SER A 154 8.15 18.00 -2.21
CA SER A 154 9.22 17.26 -1.51
C SER A 154 10.12 16.43 -2.44
N GLY A 155 9.83 16.42 -3.76
CA GLY A 155 10.62 15.71 -4.75
C GLY A 155 10.52 14.18 -4.64
N ASN A 156 11.52 13.51 -5.22
CA ASN A 156 11.61 12.06 -5.25
C ASN A 156 12.30 11.52 -4.01
N TRP A 157 11.82 10.40 -3.52
CA TRP A 157 12.41 9.68 -2.41
C TRP A 157 12.45 8.18 -2.74
N TYR A 158 13.56 7.54 -2.42
CA TYR A 158 13.79 6.12 -2.62
C TYR A 158 14.33 5.53 -1.32
N ARG A 159 13.84 4.34 -0.98
CA ARG A 159 14.36 3.61 0.17
C ARG A 159 15.73 3.03 -0.15
N SER A 160 16.71 3.36 0.67
CA SER A 160 18.05 2.78 0.67
C SER A 160 18.05 1.34 1.21
#